data_2c3f0ebd4da00cdb98f60033a1932a9f
#
_entry.id   2c3f0ebd4da00cdb98f60033a1932a9f
#
_cell.length_a   1.000
_cell.length_b   1.000
_cell.length_c   1.000
_cell.angle_alpha   90.00
_cell.angle_beta   90.00
_cell.angle_gamma   90.00
#
_symmetry.space_group_name_H-M   'P 1'
#
loop_
_entity.id
_entity.type
_entity.pdbx_description
1 polymer ?
#
loop_
_entity_poly.entity_id
_entity_poly.type
_entity_poly.pdbx_seq_one_letter_code
_entity_poly.pdbx_strand_id
1 'polypeptide(L)' 'MKKSFNVDSTYNEMRIDRWIRNNLGKIPQGLIEKNLRNGKIRLNNKKIKSSHKVKTNDQVDLVNFEFTE' A
#
# COMPACT_ATOMS: atom_id res chain seq x y z
N MET A 1 -15.29 -1.47 -4.00
CA MET A 1 -14.47 -1.99 -5.10
C MET A 1 -13.08 -2.33 -4.62
N LYS A 2 -12.52 -3.42 -5.10
CA LYS A 2 -11.18 -3.86 -4.72
C LYS A 2 -10.25 -3.70 -5.91
N LYS A 3 -9.09 -3.10 -5.68
CA LYS A 3 -8.02 -3.01 -6.68
C LYS A 3 -6.80 -3.75 -6.16
N SER A 4 -6.11 -4.46 -7.02
CA SER A 4 -4.92 -5.21 -6.65
C SER A 4 -3.75 -4.80 -7.52
N PHE A 5 -2.58 -4.69 -6.89
CA PHE A 5 -1.34 -4.31 -7.55
C PHE A 5 -0.26 -5.32 -7.16
N ASN A 6 0.59 -5.67 -8.10
CA ASN A 6 1.74 -6.51 -7.81
C ASN A 6 2.98 -5.65 -7.64
N VAL A 7 3.81 -5.99 -6.67
CA VAL A 7 5.06 -5.27 -6.42
C VAL A 7 6.11 -5.71 -7.45
N ASP A 8 6.62 -4.74 -8.19
CA ASP A 8 7.68 -4.94 -9.17
C ASP A 8 9.03 -5.08 -8.47
N SER A 9 9.97 -5.75 -9.10
CA SER A 9 11.33 -5.93 -8.56
C SER A 9 12.03 -4.61 -8.27
N THR A 10 11.66 -3.54 -8.99
CA THR A 10 12.19 -2.19 -8.75
C THR A 10 11.93 -1.72 -7.31
N TYR A 11 10.85 -2.19 -6.70
CA TYR A 11 10.42 -1.75 -5.37
C TYR A 11 10.68 -2.79 -4.28
N ASN A 12 11.51 -3.80 -4.57
CA ASN A 12 11.83 -4.83 -3.58
C ASN A 12 12.48 -4.21 -2.35
N GLU A 13 12.02 -4.62 -1.16
CA GLU A 13 12.52 -4.14 0.13
C GLU A 13 12.17 -2.68 0.43
N MET A 14 11.25 -2.08 -0.33
CA MET A 14 10.80 -0.71 -0.08
C MET A 14 9.70 -0.70 0.98
N ARG A 15 9.67 0.32 1.84
CA ARG A 15 8.59 0.49 2.80
C ARG A 15 7.27 0.63 2.06
N ILE A 16 6.20 0.03 2.60
CA ILE A 16 4.89 0.06 1.95
C ILE A 16 4.37 1.50 1.78
N ASP A 17 4.61 2.38 2.76
CA ASP A 17 4.16 3.77 2.67
C ASP A 17 4.84 4.48 1.49
N ARG A 18 6.12 4.22 1.27
CA ARG A 18 6.84 4.80 0.14
C ARG A 18 6.37 4.19 -1.19
N TRP A 19 6.11 2.89 -1.21
CA TRP A 19 5.58 2.22 -2.39
C TRP A 19 4.23 2.84 -2.80
N ILE A 20 3.38 3.11 -1.83
CA ILE A 20 2.07 3.72 -2.08
C ILE A 20 2.23 5.11 -2.73
N ARG A 21 3.15 5.93 -2.20
CA ARG A 21 3.39 7.26 -2.78
C ARG A 21 3.95 7.18 -4.19
N ASN A 22 4.78 6.20 -4.48
CA ASN A 22 5.38 6.05 -5.81
C ASN A 22 4.39 5.52 -6.84
N ASN A 23 3.42 4.73 -6.42
CA ASN A 23 2.53 4.04 -7.34
C ASN A 23 1.10 4.57 -7.38
N LEU A 24 0.62 5.15 -6.28
CA LEU A 24 -0.77 5.57 -6.17
C LEU A 24 -0.94 7.09 -6.11
N GLY A 25 0.12 7.83 -5.81
CA GLY A 25 0.07 9.29 -5.76
C GLY A 25 0.54 9.84 -4.43
N LYS A 26 0.52 11.17 -4.33
CA LYS A 26 1.03 11.89 -3.16
C LYS A 26 0.04 11.85 -2.00
N ILE A 27 -0.15 10.68 -1.44
CA ILE A 27 -1.09 10.50 -0.33
C ILE A 27 -0.40 10.90 0.97
N PRO A 28 -1.04 11.74 1.82
CA PRO A 28 -0.45 12.13 3.11
C PRO A 28 -0.14 10.92 3.98
N GLN A 29 0.95 10.99 4.73
CA GLN A 29 1.39 9.89 5.59
C GLN A 29 0.30 9.44 6.57
N GLY A 30 -0.37 10.39 7.20
CA GLY A 30 -1.43 10.05 8.17
C GLY A 30 -2.57 9.27 7.54
N LEU A 31 -2.91 9.60 6.30
CA LEU A 31 -3.97 8.89 5.57
C LEU A 31 -3.52 7.48 5.20
N ILE A 32 -2.27 7.33 4.78
CA ILE A 32 -1.70 6.01 4.48
C ILE A 32 -1.77 5.12 5.73
N GLU A 33 -1.30 5.64 6.87
CA GLU A 33 -1.29 4.87 8.12
C GLU A 33 -2.69 4.51 8.59
N LYS A 34 -3.63 5.45 8.46
CA LYS A 34 -5.02 5.21 8.82
C LYS A 34 -5.62 4.06 7.98
N ASN A 35 -5.38 4.09 6.68
CA ASN A 35 -5.95 3.08 5.80
C ASN A 35 -5.29 1.72 5.96
N LEU A 36 -3.99 1.68 6.28
CA LEU A 36 -3.32 0.42 6.64
C LEU A 36 -3.90 -0.15 7.92
N ARG A 37 -4.14 0.71 8.93
CA ARG A 37 -4.70 0.29 10.21
C ARG A 37 -6.13 -0.24 10.05
N ASN A 38 -6.91 0.40 9.19
CA ASN A 38 -8.31 0.01 8.97
C ASN A 38 -8.46 -1.18 8.03
N GLY A 39 -7.38 -1.65 7.43
CA GLY A 39 -7.43 -2.77 6.51
C GLY A 39 -7.93 -2.41 5.12
N LYS A 40 -7.99 -1.12 4.79
CA LYS A 40 -8.33 -0.68 3.43
C LYS A 40 -7.16 -0.84 2.47
N ILE A 41 -5.95 -0.88 3.00
CA ILE A 41 -4.74 -1.22 2.25
C ILE A 41 -4.15 -2.45 2.91
N ARG A 42 -3.99 -3.53 2.15
CA ARG A 42 -3.48 -4.80 2.67
C ARG A 42 -2.35 -5.32 1.80
N LEU A 43 -1.43 -6.06 2.41
CA LEU A 43 -0.35 -6.72 1.70
C LEU A 43 -0.55 -8.22 1.81
N ASN A 44 -0.69 -8.89 0.67
CA ASN A 44 -0.98 -10.33 0.61
C ASN A 44 -2.20 -10.69 1.48
N ASN A 45 -3.21 -9.82 1.45
CA ASN A 45 -4.47 -9.98 2.17
C ASN A 45 -4.35 -9.88 3.69
N LYS A 46 -3.27 -9.25 4.18
CA LYS A 46 -3.03 -9.07 5.61
C LYS A 46 -2.84 -7.60 5.94
N LYS A 47 -3.25 -7.20 7.15
CA LYS A 47 -2.97 -5.86 7.66
C LYS A 47 -1.50 -5.77 8.03
N ILE A 48 -0.87 -4.65 7.68
CA ILE A 48 0.54 -4.41 7.97
C ILE A 48 0.73 -2.98 8.46
N LYS A 49 1.90 -2.71 9.03
CA LYS A 49 2.28 -1.36 9.44
C LYS A 49 2.90 -0.60 8.27
N SER A 50 2.90 0.73 8.36
CA SER A 50 3.46 1.58 7.30
C SER A 50 4.96 1.35 7.08
N SER A 51 5.67 0.88 8.10
CA SER A 51 7.12 0.59 8.00
C SER A 51 7.42 -0.78 7.39
N HIS A 52 6.40 -1.60 7.13
CA HIS A 52 6.60 -2.92 6.56
C HIS A 52 7.18 -2.81 5.15
N LYS A 53 8.19 -3.61 4.85
CA LYS A 53 8.84 -3.60 3.54
C LYS A 53 8.15 -4.58 2.60
N VAL A 54 7.81 -4.12 1.40
CA VAL A 54 7.24 -4.97 0.37
C VAL A 54 8.36 -5.74 -0.34
N LYS A 55 7.99 -6.85 -0.94
CA LYS A 55 8.93 -7.68 -1.71
C LYS A 55 8.40 -7.93 -3.10
N THR A 56 9.29 -8.26 -4.01
CA THR A 56 8.93 -8.61 -5.38
C THR A 56 7.82 -9.66 -5.37
N ASN A 57 6.80 -9.45 -6.19
CA ASN A 57 5.63 -10.32 -6.35
C ASN A 57 4.63 -10.25 -5.20
N ASP A 58 4.86 -9.40 -4.19
CA ASP A 58 3.83 -9.16 -3.18
C ASP A 58 2.62 -8.52 -3.84
N GLN A 59 1.44 -8.80 -3.31
CA GLN A 59 0.20 -8.21 -3.80
C GLN A 59 -0.32 -7.17 -2.82
N VAL A 60 -0.51 -5.95 -3.32
CA VAL A 60 -1.10 -4.86 -2.53
C VAL A 60 -2.56 -4.71 -2.94
N ASP A 61 -3.46 -4.85 -1.99
CA ASP A 61 -4.89 -4.74 -2.23
C ASP A 61 -5.43 -3.45 -1.63
N LEU A 62 -6.25 -2.75 -2.40
CA LEU A 62 -6.97 -1.56 -1.96
C LEU A 62 -8.45 -1.91 -1.88
N VAL A 63 -9.02 -1.84 -0.68
CA VAL A 63 -10.43 -2.19 -0.44
C VAL A 63 -11.17 -0.92 -0.04
N ASN A 64 -12.05 -0.45 -0.91
CA ASN A 64 -12.82 0.79 -0.69
C ASN A 64 -11.96 1.99 -0.32
N PHE A 65 -10.74 2.01 -0.85
CA PHE A 65 -9.82 3.12 -0.63
C PHE A 65 -9.96 4.11 -1.79
N GLU A 66 -10.24 5.35 -1.44
CA GLU A 66 -10.31 6.44 -2.40
C GLU A 66 -9.48 7.60 -1.90
N PHE A 67 -8.75 8.23 -2.80
CA PHE A 67 -7.99 9.42 -2.52
C PHE A 67 -8.12 10.38 -3.69
N THR A 68 -8.57 11.59 -3.40
CA THR A 68 -8.72 12.64 -4.40
C THR A 68 -7.92 13.87 -3.93
N GLU A 69 -7.07 14.37 -4.78
CA GLU A 69 -6.33 15.61 -4.49
C GLU A 69 -7.23 16.84 -4.65
#